data_4f6c316b76d64cf8ef7a1a779f8ba3af
#
_entry.id   4f6c316b76d64cf8ef7a1a779f8ba3af
#
_cell.length_a   1.000
_cell.length_b   1.000
_cell.length_c   1.000
_cell.angle_alpha   90.00
_cell.angle_beta   90.00
_cell.angle_gamma   90.00
#
_symmetry.space_group_name_H-M   'P 1'
#
loop_
_entity.id
_entity.type
_entity.pdbx_description
1 polymer ?
#
loop_
_entity_poly.entity_id
_entity_poly.type
_entity_poly.pdbx_seq_one_letter_code
_entity_poly.pdbx_strand_id
1 'polypeptide(L)'
;MGQRVLELQNQLIRAEQDRVLIQTAGAAAHEINQPLTVLMGTAELLAYMMPADDPHRRHIDDLSKSAERIADIVKKMSSTRRYATQPYIKGIEIIDFESASEDEAE
;
A
#
# COMPACT_ATOMS: atom_id res chain seq x y z
N MET A 1 29.89 -21.39 15.98
CA MET A 1 29.74 -19.93 16.10
C MET A 1 29.54 -19.23 14.76
N GLY A 2 30.32 -19.52 13.71
CA GLY A 2 30.19 -18.85 12.42
C GLY A 2 28.88 -19.00 11.71
N GLN A 3 28.26 -20.18 11.76
CA GLN A 3 26.96 -20.42 11.11
C GLN A 3 25.82 -19.63 11.75
N ARG A 4 25.81 -19.49 13.07
CA ARG A 4 24.77 -18.75 13.79
C ARG A 4 24.84 -17.24 13.51
N VAL A 5 26.03 -16.70 13.39
CA VAL A 5 26.24 -15.29 13.04
C VAL A 5 25.77 -15.03 11.61
N LEU A 6 26.08 -15.93 10.66
CA LEU A 6 25.61 -15.85 9.28
C LEU A 6 24.10 -15.91 9.17
N GLU A 7 23.44 -16.78 9.94
CA GLU A 7 21.98 -16.86 9.97
C GLU A 7 21.35 -15.58 10.47
N LEU A 8 21.87 -14.99 11.54
CA LEU A 8 21.39 -13.72 12.08
C LEU A 8 21.58 -12.59 11.08
N GLN A 9 22.73 -12.52 10.42
CA GLN A 9 22.99 -11.53 9.37
C GLN A 9 22.02 -11.68 8.20
N ASN A 10 21.76 -12.91 7.74
CA ASN A 10 20.81 -13.18 6.67
C ASN A 10 19.39 -12.79 7.06
N GLN A 11 18.98 -13.04 8.30
CA GLN A 11 17.67 -12.64 8.79
C GLN A 11 17.53 -11.11 8.83
N LEU A 12 18.56 -10.39 9.25
CA LEU A 12 18.56 -8.93 9.26
C LEU A 12 18.48 -8.34 7.86
N ILE A 13 19.22 -8.91 6.90
CA ILE A 13 19.19 -8.48 5.50
C ILE A 13 17.79 -8.69 4.92
N ARG A 14 17.17 -9.84 5.16
CA ARG A 14 15.80 -10.12 4.69
C ARG A 14 14.80 -9.15 5.28
N ALA A 15 14.87 -8.90 6.58
CA ALA A 15 13.98 -7.96 7.25
C ALA A 15 14.10 -6.55 6.69
N GLU A 16 15.32 -6.10 6.38
CA GLU A 16 15.57 -4.81 5.77
C GLU A 16 15.04 -4.73 4.35
N GLN A 17 15.24 -5.78 3.54
CA GLN A 17 14.69 -5.87 2.19
C GLN A 17 13.17 -5.82 2.20
N ASP A 18 12.51 -6.56 3.09
CA ASP A 18 11.05 -6.56 3.25
C ASP A 18 10.54 -5.17 3.64
N ARG A 19 11.23 -4.50 4.54
CA ARG A 19 10.87 -3.14 4.95
C ARG A 19 10.93 -2.15 3.79
N VAL A 20 11.99 -2.19 2.99
CA VAL A 20 12.15 -1.32 1.82
C VAL A 20 11.06 -1.60 0.79
N LEU A 21 10.74 -2.86 0.53
CA LEU A 21 9.69 -3.25 -0.40
C LEU A 21 8.32 -2.73 0.05
N ILE A 22 7.98 -2.87 1.31
CA ILE A 22 6.73 -2.38 1.89
C ILE A 22 6.63 -0.86 1.77
N GLN A 23 7.69 -0.12 2.07
CA GLN A 23 7.73 1.33 1.95
C GLN A 23 7.58 1.78 0.50
N THR A 24 8.25 1.11 -0.44
CA THR A 24 8.20 1.42 -1.87
C THR A 24 6.79 1.19 -2.42
N ALA A 25 6.13 0.10 -2.06
CA ALA A 25 4.76 -0.19 -2.47
C ALA A 25 3.79 0.88 -1.94
N GLY A 26 3.97 1.32 -0.69
CA GLY A 26 3.16 2.38 -0.10
C GLY A 26 3.34 3.72 -0.78
N ALA A 27 4.57 4.10 -1.10
CA ALA A 27 4.88 5.32 -1.84
C ALA A 27 4.31 5.28 -3.25
N ALA A 28 4.44 4.16 -3.95
CA ALA A 28 3.89 3.97 -5.29
C ALA A 28 2.35 4.10 -5.29
N ALA A 29 1.68 3.46 -4.33
CA ALA A 29 0.23 3.56 -4.19
C ALA A 29 -0.22 5.01 -3.98
N HIS A 30 0.50 5.76 -3.13
CA HIS A 30 0.20 7.17 -2.88
C HIS A 30 0.39 8.04 -4.12
N GLU A 31 1.48 7.84 -4.85
CA GLU A 31 1.77 8.57 -6.08
C GLU A 31 0.78 8.26 -7.20
N ILE A 32 0.29 7.02 -7.30
CA ILE A 32 -0.71 6.62 -8.28
C ILE A 32 -2.08 7.20 -7.92
N ASN A 33 -2.45 7.25 -6.65
CA ASN A 33 -3.73 7.77 -6.19
C ASN A 33 -3.92 9.25 -6.52
N GLN A 34 -2.86 10.05 -6.55
CA GLN A 34 -2.96 11.47 -6.85
C GLN A 34 -3.50 11.75 -8.27
N PRO A 35 -2.83 11.28 -9.34
CA PRO A 35 -3.36 11.48 -10.70
C PRO A 35 -4.65 10.69 -10.95
N LEU A 36 -4.82 9.56 -10.29
CA LEU A 36 -6.03 8.75 -10.41
C LEU A 36 -7.26 9.50 -9.91
N THR A 37 -7.16 10.20 -8.78
CA THR A 37 -8.25 11.01 -8.23
C THR A 37 -8.67 12.10 -9.20
N VAL A 38 -7.71 12.77 -9.84
CA VAL A 38 -7.97 13.79 -10.86
C VAL A 38 -8.67 13.16 -12.08
N LEU A 39 -8.19 12.02 -12.54
CA LEU A 39 -8.74 11.31 -13.69
C LEU A 39 -10.20 10.89 -13.43
N MET A 40 -10.48 10.31 -12.28
CA MET A 40 -11.82 9.87 -11.88
C MET A 40 -12.77 11.06 -11.76
N GLY A 41 -12.33 12.14 -11.11
CA GLY A 41 -13.11 13.36 -10.98
C GLY A 41 -13.42 14.01 -12.32
N THR A 42 -12.45 14.06 -13.22
CA THR A 42 -12.62 14.58 -14.57
C THR A 42 -13.60 13.73 -15.39
N ALA A 43 -13.49 12.41 -15.32
CA ALA A 43 -14.40 11.49 -15.99
C ALA A 43 -15.84 11.66 -15.48
N GLU A 44 -16.03 11.77 -14.17
CA GLU A 44 -17.34 12.02 -13.55
C GLU A 44 -17.94 13.35 -14.01
N LEU A 45 -17.12 14.40 -14.04
CA LEU A 45 -17.53 15.73 -14.50
C LEU A 45 -17.98 15.69 -15.96
N LEU A 46 -17.21 15.06 -16.83
CA LEU A 46 -17.55 14.89 -18.24
C LEU A 46 -18.84 14.09 -18.41
N ALA A 47 -19.02 13.01 -17.66
CA ALA A 47 -20.24 12.22 -17.67
C ALA A 47 -21.46 13.03 -17.24
N TYR A 48 -21.31 13.92 -16.26
CA TYR A 48 -22.37 14.80 -15.79
C TYR A 48 -22.74 15.85 -16.84
N MET A 49 -21.75 16.41 -17.54
CA MET A 49 -21.97 17.46 -18.55
C MET A 49 -22.46 16.92 -19.89
N MET A 50 -22.28 15.64 -20.15
CA MET A 50 -22.57 15.03 -21.44
C MET A 50 -23.98 14.46 -21.48
N PRO A 51 -24.77 14.72 -22.54
CA PRO A 51 -26.07 14.06 -22.72
C PRO A 51 -25.94 12.54 -22.74
N ALA A 52 -26.95 11.84 -22.22
CA ALA A 52 -26.92 10.38 -22.15
C ALA A 52 -26.89 9.70 -23.52
N ASP A 53 -27.37 10.37 -24.55
CA ASP A 53 -27.41 9.88 -25.94
C ASP A 53 -26.20 10.34 -26.77
N ASP A 54 -25.24 11.02 -26.17
CA ASP A 54 -24.04 11.45 -26.87
C ASP A 54 -23.22 10.20 -27.31
N PRO A 55 -22.81 10.15 -28.58
CA PRO A 55 -22.05 8.99 -29.08
C PRO A 55 -20.68 8.81 -28.41
N HIS A 56 -20.14 9.87 -27.77
CA HIS A 56 -18.86 9.79 -27.04
C HIS A 56 -19.02 9.29 -25.59
N ARG A 57 -20.25 9.15 -25.10
CA ARG A 57 -20.52 8.68 -23.74
C ARG A 57 -19.88 7.34 -23.43
N ARG A 58 -19.86 6.45 -24.42
CA ARG A 58 -19.25 5.13 -24.30
C ARG A 58 -17.77 5.22 -23.94
N HIS A 59 -17.05 6.17 -24.53
CA HIS A 59 -15.61 6.36 -24.24
C HIS A 59 -15.38 6.83 -22.81
N ILE A 60 -16.26 7.67 -22.30
CA ILE A 60 -16.20 8.14 -20.90
C ILE A 60 -16.50 6.98 -19.94
N ASP A 61 -17.48 6.15 -20.25
CA ASP A 61 -17.80 4.97 -19.44
C ASP A 61 -16.62 3.99 -19.39
N ASP A 62 -15.96 3.75 -20.52
CA ASP A 62 -14.76 2.91 -20.60
C ASP A 62 -13.62 3.49 -19.79
N LEU A 63 -13.43 4.81 -19.85
CA LEU A 63 -12.41 5.51 -19.06
C LEU A 63 -12.69 5.36 -17.55
N SER A 64 -13.93 5.56 -17.15
CA SER A 64 -14.36 5.42 -15.74
C SER A 64 -14.13 4.00 -15.22
N LYS A 65 -14.47 3.00 -16.01
CA LYS A 65 -14.24 1.59 -15.65
C LYS A 65 -12.74 1.27 -15.50
N SER A 66 -11.93 1.78 -16.40
CA SER A 66 -10.46 1.60 -16.32
C SER A 66 -9.88 2.27 -15.08
N ALA A 67 -10.34 3.48 -14.76
CA ALA A 67 -9.93 4.20 -13.57
C ALA A 67 -10.34 3.46 -12.30
N GLU A 68 -11.56 2.94 -12.22
CA GLU A 68 -12.03 2.12 -11.10
C GLU A 68 -11.18 0.87 -10.92
N ARG A 69 -10.80 0.23 -12.02
CA ARG A 69 -9.94 -0.95 -11.99
C ARG A 69 -8.56 -0.62 -11.44
N ILE A 70 -7.98 0.51 -11.83
CA ILE A 70 -6.71 0.98 -11.27
C ILE A 70 -6.87 1.25 -9.77
N ALA A 71 -7.96 1.88 -9.36
CA ALA A 71 -8.25 2.15 -7.96
C ALA A 71 -8.32 0.85 -7.14
N ASP A 72 -8.94 -0.20 -7.67
CA ASP A 72 -9.01 -1.50 -7.01
C ASP A 72 -7.63 -2.15 -6.87
N ILE A 73 -6.80 -2.06 -7.90
CA ILE A 73 -5.43 -2.57 -7.87
C ILE A 73 -4.62 -1.85 -6.80
N VAL A 74 -4.69 -0.52 -6.76
CA VAL A 74 -4.00 0.30 -5.76
C VAL A 74 -4.48 -0.03 -4.35
N LYS A 75 -5.79 -0.23 -4.17
CA LYS A 75 -6.37 -0.63 -2.89
C LYS A 75 -5.85 -1.99 -2.43
N LYS A 76 -5.72 -2.94 -3.33
CA LYS A 76 -5.13 -4.26 -3.05
C LYS A 76 -3.67 -4.14 -2.65
N MET A 77 -2.90 -3.31 -3.33
CA MET A 77 -1.51 -3.02 -2.95
C MET A 77 -1.42 -2.45 -1.54
N SER A 78 -2.26 -1.49 -1.20
CA SER A 78 -2.31 -0.88 0.14
C SER A 78 -2.73 -1.89 1.20
N SER A 79 -3.70 -2.75 0.92
CA SER A 79 -4.15 -3.81 1.81
C SER A 79 -3.05 -4.85 2.05
N THR A 80 -2.35 -5.25 1.01
CA THR A 80 -1.21 -6.17 1.09
C THR A 80 -0.11 -5.57 1.96
N ARG A 81 0.19 -4.29 1.78
CA ARG A 81 1.13 -3.56 2.61
C ARG A 81 0.73 -3.57 4.09
N ARG A 82 -0.52 -3.26 4.40
CA ARG A 82 -1.04 -3.28 5.78
C ARG A 82 -0.91 -4.66 6.39
N TYR A 83 -1.29 -5.68 5.65
CA TYR A 83 -1.23 -7.06 6.11
C TYR A 83 0.22 -7.49 6.38
N ALA A 84 1.14 -7.15 5.50
CA ALA A 84 2.55 -7.45 5.67
C ALA A 84 3.19 -6.66 6.82
N THR A 85 2.72 -5.43 7.08
CA THR A 85 3.25 -4.55 8.11
C THR A 85 2.74 -4.89 9.50
N GLN A 86 1.50 -5.38 9.63
CA GLN A 86 0.90 -5.71 10.92
C GLN A 86 1.72 -6.68 11.78
N PRO A 87 2.21 -7.83 11.26
CA PRO A 87 3.05 -8.72 12.04
C PRO A 87 4.35 -8.06 12.52
N TYR A 88 4.93 -7.19 11.68
CA TYR A 88 6.13 -6.45 12.00
C TYR A 88 5.90 -5.46 13.14
N ILE A 89 4.82 -4.71 13.10
CA ILE A 89 4.42 -3.76 14.15
C ILE A 89 4.12 -4.50 15.45
N LYS A 90 3.39 -5.61 15.39
CA LYS A 90 3.12 -6.44 16.57
C LYS A 90 4.40 -6.99 17.19
N GLY A 91 5.37 -7.40 16.39
CA GLY A 91 6.67 -7.82 16.86
C GLY A 91 7.39 -6.72 17.63
N ILE A 92 7.38 -5.51 17.13
CA ILE A 92 7.96 -4.33 17.80
C ILE A 92 7.23 -4.02 19.10
N GLU A 93 5.91 -4.04 19.11
CA GLU A 93 5.08 -3.80 20.31
C GLU A 93 5.39 -4.81 21.42
N ILE A 94 5.54 -6.07 21.08
CA ILE A 94 5.89 -7.13 22.05
C ILE A 94 7.27 -6.87 22.64
N ILE A 95 8.25 -6.50 21.83
CA ILE A 95 9.61 -6.18 22.28
C ILE A 95 9.56 -4.98 23.24
N ASP A 96 8.86 -3.92 22.90
CA ASP A 96 8.71 -2.73 23.72
C ASP A 96 8.02 -3.05 25.05
N PHE A 97 7.00 -3.90 25.03
CA PHE A 97 6.31 -4.35 26.22
C PHE A 97 7.23 -5.14 27.16
N GLU A 98 8.03 -6.05 26.62
CA GLU A 98 9.00 -6.83 27.39
C GLU A 98 10.07 -5.92 28.02
N SER A 99 10.58 -4.95 27.25
CA SER A 99 11.54 -3.96 27.74
C SER A 99 10.94 -3.11 28.87
N ALA A 100 9.71 -2.65 28.72
CA ALA A 100 9.00 -1.88 29.74
C ALA A 100 8.75 -2.70 31.02
N SER A 101 8.42 -3.99 30.87
CA SER A 101 8.23 -4.89 31.99
C SER A 101 9.52 -5.16 32.76
N GLU A 102 10.64 -5.30 32.07
CA GLU A 102 11.96 -5.45 32.68
C GLU A 102 12.36 -4.19 33.45
N ASP A 103 12.13 -3.01 32.89
CA ASP A 103 12.40 -1.74 33.55
C ASP A 103 11.54 -1.55 34.80
N GLU A 104 10.29 -1.96 34.78
CA GLU A 104 9.38 -1.90 35.93
C GLU A 104 9.78 -2.90 37.04
N ALA A 105 10.37 -4.04 36.65
CA ALA A 105 10.80 -5.07 37.60
C ALA A 105 12.04 -4.67 38.41
N GLU A 106 12.79 -3.70 37.96
CA GLU A 106 13.93 -3.14 38.68
C GLU A 106 13.51 -2.05 39.69
#